data_570ab1a09043a51260f5b2e675fd1938
#
_entry.id   570ab1a09043a51260f5b2e675fd1938
#
_cell.length_a   1.000
_cell.length_b   1.000
_cell.length_c   1.000
_cell.angle_alpha   90.00
_cell.angle_beta   90.00
_cell.angle_gamma   90.00
#
_symmetry.space_group_name_H-M   'P 1'
#
loop_
_entity.id
_entity.type
_entity.pdbx_description
1 polymer ?
#
loop_
_entity_poly.entity_id
_entity_poly.type
_entity_poly.pdbx_seq_one_letter_code
_entity_poly.pdbx_strand_id
1 'polypeptide(L)'
;MPQTAAAAPSAALVTLGCARNEVDSEELAGQLRAEGWRVTSDDSDVDIVVVNTCGFVASAKKDSIDALLGATEVGRPVVAVGCLADRYGRTLADSLPEVSAVLGFDAYPDLANRLQDVIAGRPVASHQPVDRRRLLPVAPVHRPAVAAEIGFRGHGWVPRARQRLDASPVAYLKLASGCDRRCAFCAIPSFRGSFVSRPADDVLAEGRWLAATGARELVLVSENSTSYGKDLGNPRALEALLPRLAAIDGIERVRVTYLQPAELRPTLIETIATTFGVAPYFDLSFQHASRLVLRRMRRFGAAADFLDLLGHIRELAPRAGARSNVIVGFPGETDADVEELERFLTAAHLDVVGVFGYSDEDGTEAARMPGKIDEQTIAKRVARIQDLADELVTQRAEDRIGEAVRVLVDAVAASGELVGTAAHQAPDVDATTRVVDAPRGVRRGDTVHARVVASEGADLVARACPEDES
;
A
#
# COMPACT_ATOMS: atom_id res chain seq x y z
N MET A 1 19.04 24.27 -43.50
CA MET A 1 17.82 23.52 -43.17
C MET A 1 17.65 23.56 -41.66
N PRO A 2 16.54 24.03 -41.08
CA PRO A 2 16.34 23.92 -39.65
C PRO A 2 16.27 22.44 -39.31
N GLN A 3 17.10 22.01 -38.37
CA GLN A 3 16.97 20.70 -37.72
C GLN A 3 15.59 20.67 -37.10
N THR A 4 14.69 19.83 -37.57
CA THR A 4 13.48 19.48 -36.86
C THR A 4 13.92 18.97 -35.50
N ALA A 5 13.58 19.73 -34.44
CA ALA A 5 13.78 19.24 -33.08
C ALA A 5 13.12 17.87 -32.99
N ALA A 6 13.87 16.81 -32.68
CA ALA A 6 13.32 15.49 -32.46
C ALA A 6 12.24 15.62 -31.37
N ALA A 7 11.09 15.03 -31.62
CA ALA A 7 10.02 15.01 -30.61
C ALA A 7 10.56 14.41 -29.30
N ALA A 8 10.14 14.96 -28.15
CA ALA A 8 10.52 14.44 -26.85
C ALA A 8 10.09 12.97 -26.76
N PRO A 9 10.95 12.07 -26.27
CA PRO A 9 10.59 10.66 -26.12
C PRO A 9 9.39 10.53 -25.15
N SER A 10 8.56 9.50 -25.39
CA SER A 10 7.32 9.33 -24.64
C SER A 10 7.19 7.92 -24.06
N ALA A 11 6.72 7.85 -22.81
CA ALA A 11 6.49 6.61 -22.10
C ALA A 11 5.08 6.55 -21.51
N ALA A 12 4.39 5.43 -21.69
CA ALA A 12 3.23 5.10 -20.88
C ALA A 12 3.69 4.36 -19.61
N LEU A 13 3.10 4.70 -18.47
CA LEU A 13 3.42 4.06 -17.21
C LEU A 13 2.18 3.37 -16.65
N VAL A 14 2.20 2.04 -16.66
CA VAL A 14 1.16 1.17 -16.10
C VAL A 14 1.59 0.73 -14.71
N THR A 15 0.74 0.98 -13.71
CA THR A 15 1.05 0.65 -12.31
C THR A 15 0.16 -0.47 -11.82
N LEU A 16 0.76 -1.49 -11.21
CA LEU A 16 0.07 -2.63 -10.62
C LEU A 16 0.45 -2.80 -9.15
N GLY A 17 -0.47 -3.36 -8.39
CA GLY A 17 -0.23 -3.82 -7.04
C GLY A 17 -0.64 -2.81 -5.96
N CYS A 18 0.27 -2.44 -5.07
CA CYS A 18 -0.05 -1.70 -3.85
C CYS A 18 0.30 -0.21 -3.93
N ALA A 19 -0.22 0.57 -3.00
CA ALA A 19 0.04 2.00 -2.85
C ALA A 19 1.53 2.40 -2.88
N ARG A 20 2.45 1.50 -2.47
CA ARG A 20 3.89 1.75 -2.60
C ARG A 20 4.35 1.73 -4.04
N ASN A 21 3.77 0.84 -4.88
CA ASN A 21 4.07 0.83 -6.31
C ASN A 21 3.54 2.10 -7.00
N GLU A 22 2.44 2.68 -6.52
CA GLU A 22 1.95 3.97 -7.02
C GLU A 22 2.96 5.08 -6.74
N VAL A 23 3.46 5.17 -5.50
CA VAL A 23 4.52 6.13 -5.18
C VAL A 23 5.76 5.87 -6.03
N ASP A 24 6.18 4.59 -6.21
CA ASP A 24 7.32 4.23 -7.05
C ASP A 24 7.09 4.68 -8.51
N SER A 25 5.88 4.55 -9.05
CA SER A 25 5.53 5.02 -10.40
C SER A 25 5.56 6.54 -10.53
N GLU A 26 5.02 7.27 -9.56
CA GLU A 26 5.06 8.73 -9.54
C GLU A 26 6.51 9.27 -9.42
N GLU A 27 7.36 8.58 -8.66
CA GLU A 27 8.79 8.85 -8.59
C GLU A 27 9.46 8.62 -9.95
N LEU A 28 9.14 7.52 -10.64
CA LEU A 28 9.66 7.24 -11.99
C LEU A 28 9.18 8.27 -13.01
N ALA A 29 7.89 8.62 -12.97
CA ALA A 29 7.31 9.64 -13.85
C ALA A 29 8.01 10.98 -13.68
N GLY A 30 8.23 11.41 -12.45
CA GLY A 30 8.95 12.64 -12.15
C GLY A 30 10.38 12.64 -12.65
N GLN A 31 11.10 11.52 -12.48
CA GLN A 31 12.46 11.36 -12.99
C GLN A 31 12.50 11.44 -14.52
N LEU A 32 11.67 10.67 -15.21
CA LEU A 32 11.60 10.68 -16.66
C LEU A 32 11.29 12.07 -17.22
N ARG A 33 10.35 12.81 -16.59
CA ARG A 33 10.04 14.18 -17.02
C ARG A 33 11.18 15.16 -16.76
N ALA A 34 11.92 15.01 -15.67
CA ALA A 34 13.11 15.83 -15.40
C ALA A 34 14.19 15.63 -16.50
N GLU A 35 14.19 14.47 -17.13
CA GLU A 35 15.08 14.14 -18.27
C GLU A 35 14.45 14.39 -19.64
N GLY A 36 13.32 15.12 -19.68
CA GLY A 36 12.69 15.61 -20.93
C GLY A 36 11.72 14.64 -21.57
N TRP A 37 11.27 13.58 -20.89
CA TRP A 37 10.29 12.64 -21.40
C TRP A 37 8.85 13.15 -21.21
N ARG A 38 7.98 12.83 -22.17
CA ARG A 38 6.52 12.89 -21.98
C ARG A 38 6.05 11.59 -21.29
N VAL A 39 5.43 11.70 -20.14
CA VAL A 39 4.89 10.54 -19.40
C VAL A 39 3.38 10.63 -19.32
N THR A 40 2.70 9.51 -19.62
CA THR A 40 1.24 9.37 -19.62
C THR A 40 0.82 8.03 -19.04
N SER A 41 -0.46 7.85 -18.73
CA SER A 41 -1.08 6.54 -18.43
C SER A 41 -1.73 5.91 -19.68
N ASP A 42 -1.87 6.65 -20.79
CA ASP A 42 -2.42 6.16 -22.05
C ASP A 42 -1.27 5.61 -22.91
N ASP A 43 -1.38 4.37 -23.34
CA ASP A 43 -0.39 3.63 -24.11
C ASP A 43 -0.58 3.71 -25.64
N SER A 44 -1.64 4.37 -26.10
CA SER A 44 -2.04 4.41 -27.50
C SER A 44 -1.06 5.17 -28.42
N ASP A 45 -0.37 6.20 -27.90
CA ASP A 45 0.55 7.06 -28.67
C ASP A 45 1.82 7.38 -27.88
N VAL A 46 2.64 6.35 -27.66
CA VAL A 46 3.92 6.45 -26.95
C VAL A 46 5.02 5.67 -27.66
N ASP A 47 6.27 5.99 -27.33
CA ASP A 47 7.43 5.26 -27.87
C ASP A 47 7.72 3.96 -27.12
N ILE A 48 7.31 3.87 -25.85
CA ILE A 48 7.58 2.73 -24.97
C ILE A 48 6.52 2.61 -23.86
N VAL A 49 6.21 1.38 -23.46
CA VAL A 49 5.35 1.09 -22.30
C VAL A 49 6.21 0.57 -21.15
N VAL A 50 6.07 1.16 -19.98
CA VAL A 50 6.75 0.74 -18.74
C VAL A 50 5.71 0.21 -17.78
N VAL A 51 5.80 -1.08 -17.43
CA VAL A 51 4.86 -1.74 -16.50
C VAL A 51 5.54 -1.90 -15.14
N ASN A 52 5.06 -1.17 -14.13
CA ASN A 52 5.49 -1.31 -12.74
C ASN A 52 4.74 -2.48 -12.08
N THR A 53 5.41 -3.61 -11.98
CA THR A 53 4.84 -4.91 -11.67
C THR A 53 4.80 -5.20 -10.17
N CYS A 54 3.81 -6.00 -9.75
CA CYS A 54 3.71 -6.57 -8.39
C CYS A 54 4.21 -8.01 -8.37
N GLY A 55 5.03 -8.35 -7.38
CA GLY A 55 5.62 -9.70 -7.21
C GLY A 55 5.36 -10.31 -5.84
N PHE A 56 4.29 -9.89 -5.14
CA PHE A 56 4.09 -10.25 -3.74
C PHE A 56 3.44 -11.63 -3.57
N VAL A 57 2.28 -11.86 -4.19
CA VAL A 57 1.52 -13.12 -4.12
C VAL A 57 1.20 -13.64 -5.52
N ALA A 58 0.79 -14.91 -5.62
CA ALA A 58 0.58 -15.59 -6.90
C ALA A 58 -0.43 -14.86 -7.82
N SER A 59 -1.56 -14.36 -7.27
CA SER A 59 -2.54 -13.59 -8.04
C SER A 59 -1.94 -12.31 -8.61
N ALA A 60 -1.27 -11.51 -7.79
CA ALA A 60 -0.64 -10.26 -8.23
C ALA A 60 0.51 -10.49 -9.24
N LYS A 61 1.20 -11.63 -9.15
CA LYS A 61 2.18 -12.03 -10.19
C LYS A 61 1.48 -12.33 -11.51
N LYS A 62 0.35 -13.05 -11.45
CA LYS A 62 -0.46 -13.35 -12.64
C LYS A 62 -0.96 -12.06 -13.28
N ASP A 63 -1.56 -11.16 -12.52
CA ASP A 63 -2.05 -9.87 -13.03
C ASP A 63 -0.93 -9.05 -13.68
N SER A 64 0.28 -9.10 -13.10
CA SER A 64 1.46 -8.42 -13.65
C SER A 64 1.93 -9.05 -14.97
N ILE A 65 1.88 -10.37 -15.10
CA ILE A 65 2.23 -11.08 -16.34
C ILE A 65 1.16 -10.79 -17.41
N ASP A 66 -0.12 -10.86 -17.06
CA ASP A 66 -1.22 -10.58 -17.99
C ASP A 66 -1.13 -9.13 -18.50
N ALA A 67 -0.82 -8.16 -17.65
CA ALA A 67 -0.62 -6.77 -18.05
C ALA A 67 0.61 -6.57 -18.95
N LEU A 68 1.72 -7.28 -18.69
CA LEU A 68 2.90 -7.25 -19.55
C LEU A 68 2.56 -7.78 -20.93
N LEU A 69 1.89 -8.92 -21.02
CA LEU A 69 1.48 -9.52 -22.31
C LEU A 69 0.49 -8.63 -23.06
N GLY A 70 -0.53 -8.09 -22.37
CA GLY A 70 -1.48 -7.14 -22.96
C GLY A 70 -0.80 -5.89 -23.51
N ALA A 71 0.20 -5.36 -22.80
CA ALA A 71 0.96 -4.21 -23.27
C ALA A 71 1.76 -4.49 -24.55
N THR A 72 2.19 -5.74 -24.79
CA THR A 72 2.91 -6.10 -26.05
C THR A 72 2.01 -6.08 -27.27
N GLU A 73 0.69 -6.24 -27.10
CA GLU A 73 -0.28 -6.20 -28.21
C GLU A 73 -0.38 -4.81 -28.86
N VAL A 74 0.01 -3.76 -28.14
CA VAL A 74 0.05 -2.38 -28.68
C VAL A 74 1.14 -2.21 -29.77
N GLY A 75 2.08 -3.18 -29.89
CA GLY A 75 3.15 -3.16 -30.87
C GLY A 75 4.25 -2.14 -30.56
N ARG A 76 4.38 -1.74 -29.31
CA ARG A 76 5.47 -0.88 -28.78
C ARG A 76 6.40 -1.70 -27.90
N PRO A 77 7.68 -1.28 -27.74
CA PRO A 77 8.56 -1.90 -26.76
C PRO A 77 7.96 -1.85 -25.35
N VAL A 78 8.03 -2.97 -24.62
CA VAL A 78 7.52 -3.09 -23.24
C VAL A 78 8.66 -3.35 -22.28
N VAL A 79 8.72 -2.61 -21.19
CA VAL A 79 9.73 -2.77 -20.12
C VAL A 79 9.06 -3.10 -18.81
N ALA A 80 9.43 -4.23 -18.22
CA ALA A 80 9.01 -4.61 -16.87
C ALA A 80 9.92 -3.96 -15.83
N VAL A 81 9.31 -3.30 -14.85
CA VAL A 81 9.99 -2.75 -13.65
C VAL A 81 9.24 -3.19 -12.39
N GLY A 82 9.70 -2.83 -11.21
CA GLY A 82 8.99 -3.06 -9.95
C GLY A 82 9.33 -4.39 -9.28
N CYS A 83 8.41 -4.84 -8.39
CA CYS A 83 8.68 -5.95 -7.48
C CYS A 83 8.87 -7.30 -8.18
N LEU A 84 8.08 -7.62 -9.21
CA LEU A 84 8.21 -8.86 -9.97
C LEU A 84 9.53 -8.86 -10.76
N ALA A 85 9.82 -7.75 -11.44
CA ALA A 85 11.05 -7.58 -12.19
C ALA A 85 12.30 -7.69 -11.30
N ASP A 86 12.29 -7.08 -10.11
CA ASP A 86 13.42 -7.17 -9.16
C ASP A 86 13.56 -8.59 -8.57
N ARG A 87 12.45 -9.27 -8.31
CA ARG A 87 12.44 -10.59 -7.69
C ARG A 87 12.89 -11.70 -8.65
N TYR A 88 12.48 -11.66 -9.90
CA TYR A 88 12.70 -12.73 -10.88
C TYR A 88 13.67 -12.35 -12.01
N GLY A 89 13.85 -11.07 -12.30
CA GLY A 89 14.86 -10.54 -13.22
C GLY A 89 15.01 -11.36 -14.51
N ARG A 90 16.19 -11.94 -14.73
CA ARG A 90 16.48 -12.73 -15.91
C ARG A 90 15.53 -13.91 -16.13
N THR A 91 15.10 -14.59 -15.07
CA THR A 91 14.14 -15.69 -15.21
C THR A 91 12.82 -15.23 -15.83
N LEU A 92 12.35 -14.04 -15.44
CA LEU A 92 11.16 -13.42 -16.04
C LEU A 92 11.41 -13.07 -17.52
N ALA A 93 12.58 -12.49 -17.83
CA ALA A 93 12.95 -12.15 -19.20
C ALA A 93 13.06 -13.39 -20.11
N ASP A 94 13.65 -14.47 -19.62
CA ASP A 94 13.75 -15.74 -20.36
C ASP A 94 12.39 -16.41 -20.58
N SER A 95 11.40 -16.16 -19.69
CA SER A 95 10.04 -16.71 -19.76
C SER A 95 9.08 -15.85 -20.61
N LEU A 96 9.38 -14.57 -20.81
CA LEU A 96 8.56 -13.61 -21.55
C LEU A 96 9.43 -12.90 -22.61
N PRO A 97 9.80 -13.59 -23.70
CA PRO A 97 10.66 -13.03 -24.75
C PRO A 97 10.02 -11.85 -25.51
N GLU A 98 8.71 -11.64 -25.38
CA GLU A 98 7.96 -10.51 -25.94
C GLU A 98 8.27 -9.20 -25.20
N VAL A 99 8.71 -9.27 -23.92
CA VAL A 99 9.07 -8.11 -23.13
C VAL A 99 10.48 -7.65 -23.48
N SER A 100 10.62 -6.41 -23.90
CA SER A 100 11.87 -5.86 -24.45
C SER A 100 13.00 -5.75 -23.41
N ALA A 101 12.67 -5.51 -22.13
CA ALA A 101 13.63 -5.51 -21.02
C ALA A 101 12.95 -5.75 -19.67
N VAL A 102 13.72 -6.35 -18.73
CA VAL A 102 13.31 -6.53 -17.32
C VAL A 102 14.34 -5.84 -16.44
N LEU A 103 13.94 -4.77 -15.76
CA LEU A 103 14.81 -3.88 -15.00
C LEU A 103 14.46 -3.90 -13.50
N GLY A 104 15.45 -4.17 -12.65
CA GLY A 104 15.30 -4.09 -11.19
C GLY A 104 15.37 -2.67 -10.66
N PHE A 105 15.20 -2.52 -9.35
CA PHE A 105 15.28 -1.22 -8.66
C PHE A 105 16.65 -0.52 -8.80
N ASP A 106 17.70 -1.26 -9.03
CA ASP A 106 19.07 -0.75 -9.29
C ASP A 106 19.19 -0.01 -10.62
N ALA A 107 18.32 -0.29 -11.59
CA ALA A 107 18.30 0.39 -12.87
C ALA A 107 17.61 1.77 -12.84
N TYR A 108 16.86 2.08 -11.80
CA TYR A 108 16.04 3.29 -11.72
C TYR A 108 16.81 4.61 -11.81
N PRO A 109 18.00 4.77 -11.20
CA PRO A 109 18.78 6.00 -11.36
C PRO A 109 19.18 6.32 -12.80
N ASP A 110 19.23 5.30 -13.67
CA ASP A 110 19.62 5.40 -15.10
C ASP A 110 18.50 4.98 -16.04
N LEU A 111 17.24 5.04 -15.56
CA LEU A 111 16.10 4.48 -16.30
C LEU A 111 15.91 5.11 -17.68
N ALA A 112 15.97 6.44 -17.79
CA ALA A 112 15.74 7.13 -19.06
C ALA A 112 16.73 6.70 -20.15
N ASN A 113 18.01 6.54 -19.84
CA ASN A 113 19.01 6.05 -20.80
C ASN A 113 18.71 4.61 -21.23
N ARG A 114 18.32 3.75 -20.27
CA ARG A 114 17.96 2.36 -20.58
C ARG A 114 16.72 2.26 -21.46
N LEU A 115 15.71 3.11 -21.22
CA LEU A 115 14.53 3.17 -22.09
C LEU A 115 14.88 3.67 -23.50
N GLN A 116 15.79 4.66 -23.62
CA GLN A 116 16.30 5.09 -24.92
C GLN A 116 17.06 3.98 -25.66
N ASP A 117 17.84 3.16 -24.93
CA ASP A 117 18.52 2.00 -25.50
C ASP A 117 17.50 0.99 -26.06
N VAL A 118 16.43 0.71 -25.30
CA VAL A 118 15.35 -0.19 -25.74
C VAL A 118 14.67 0.35 -27.00
N ILE A 119 14.28 1.63 -27.03
CA ILE A 119 13.65 2.26 -28.22
C ILE A 119 14.56 2.19 -29.43
N ALA A 120 15.86 2.36 -29.23
CA ALA A 120 16.87 2.29 -30.30
C ALA A 120 17.24 0.86 -30.71
N GLY A 121 16.59 -0.17 -30.14
CA GLY A 121 16.91 -1.58 -30.40
C GLY A 121 18.28 -2.03 -29.90
N ARG A 122 18.90 -1.27 -28.99
CA ARG A 122 20.17 -1.65 -28.36
C ARG A 122 19.92 -2.67 -27.24
N PRO A 123 20.80 -3.68 -27.08
CA PRO A 123 20.63 -4.68 -26.03
C PRO A 123 20.71 -4.06 -24.63
N VAL A 124 19.72 -4.33 -23.79
CA VAL A 124 19.72 -3.95 -22.37
C VAL A 124 19.81 -5.21 -21.52
N ALA A 125 20.79 -5.28 -20.63
CA ALA A 125 20.95 -6.44 -19.78
C ALA A 125 19.79 -6.53 -18.78
N SER A 126 19.17 -7.72 -18.71
CA SER A 126 18.12 -8.01 -17.73
C SER A 126 18.68 -8.01 -16.31
N HIS A 127 17.86 -7.56 -15.36
CA HIS A 127 18.19 -7.57 -13.95
C HIS A 127 18.62 -8.96 -13.45
N GLN A 128 19.66 -9.00 -12.63
CA GLN A 128 20.09 -10.19 -11.89
C GLN A 128 19.63 -10.06 -10.45
N PRO A 129 18.67 -10.91 -9.99
CA PRO A 129 18.16 -10.83 -8.62
C PRO A 129 19.28 -11.02 -7.58
N VAL A 130 19.32 -10.13 -6.62
CA VAL A 130 20.24 -10.21 -5.47
C VAL A 130 19.44 -10.13 -4.17
N ASP A 131 19.89 -10.84 -3.14
CA ASP A 131 19.29 -10.72 -1.80
C ASP A 131 19.63 -9.35 -1.19
N ARG A 132 18.73 -8.39 -1.32
CA ARG A 132 18.92 -7.00 -0.90
C ARG A 132 19.13 -6.83 0.60
N ARG A 133 18.81 -7.85 1.43
CA ARG A 133 19.14 -7.84 2.86
C ARG A 133 20.64 -7.78 3.11
N ARG A 134 21.44 -8.22 2.13
CA ARG A 134 22.90 -8.24 2.21
C ARG A 134 23.56 -6.95 1.76
N LEU A 135 22.82 -6.01 1.17
CA LEU A 135 23.34 -4.75 0.68
C LEU A 135 23.54 -3.71 1.79
N LEU A 136 22.84 -3.86 2.92
CA LEU A 136 22.84 -2.90 4.01
C LEU A 136 23.46 -3.50 5.29
N PRO A 137 24.08 -2.67 6.15
CA PRO A 137 24.61 -3.10 7.43
C PRO A 137 23.56 -3.78 8.30
N VAL A 138 23.96 -4.76 9.10
CA VAL A 138 23.09 -5.43 10.08
C VAL A 138 22.62 -4.43 11.15
N ALA A 139 23.52 -3.53 11.59
CA ALA A 139 23.18 -2.48 12.55
C ALA A 139 22.26 -1.42 11.90
N PRO A 140 21.00 -1.29 12.34
CA PRO A 140 20.01 -0.40 11.70
C PRO A 140 20.48 1.05 11.60
N VAL A 141 21.08 1.58 12.65
CA VAL A 141 21.52 3.00 12.74
C VAL A 141 22.55 3.42 11.67
N HIS A 142 23.21 2.48 11.04
CA HIS A 142 24.17 2.76 9.97
C HIS A 142 23.54 2.66 8.57
N ARG A 143 22.33 2.14 8.45
CA ARG A 143 21.69 1.89 7.16
C ARG A 143 21.36 3.14 6.36
N PRO A 144 20.84 4.24 6.98
CA PRO A 144 20.49 5.43 6.21
C PRO A 144 21.67 6.01 5.43
N ALA A 145 22.84 6.08 6.05
CA ALA A 145 24.04 6.60 5.38
C ALA A 145 24.50 5.71 4.22
N VAL A 146 24.58 4.39 4.44
CA VAL A 146 24.95 3.43 3.39
C VAL A 146 23.90 3.37 2.28
N ALA A 147 22.61 3.43 2.63
CA ALA A 147 21.54 3.44 1.66
C ALA A 147 21.61 4.66 0.72
N ALA A 148 21.93 5.83 1.27
CA ALA A 148 22.14 7.04 0.48
C ALA A 148 23.35 6.92 -0.46
N GLU A 149 24.46 6.34 0.03
CA GLU A 149 25.70 6.14 -0.73
C GLU A 149 25.49 5.19 -1.93
N ILE A 150 24.77 4.08 -1.73
CA ILE A 150 24.53 3.08 -2.79
C ILE A 150 23.27 3.37 -3.64
N GLY A 151 22.62 4.52 -3.43
CA GLY A 151 21.39 4.87 -4.16
C GLY A 151 20.20 3.96 -3.84
N PHE A 152 20.16 3.37 -2.62
CA PHE A 152 19.08 2.50 -2.20
C PHE A 152 17.77 3.30 -2.10
N ARG A 153 16.71 2.85 -2.79
CA ARG A 153 15.47 3.60 -2.91
C ARG A 153 14.82 3.93 -1.57
N GLY A 154 14.36 5.16 -1.47
CA GLY A 154 13.77 5.74 -0.26
C GLY A 154 14.70 6.58 0.58
N HIS A 155 16.01 6.64 0.23
CA HIS A 155 17.02 7.34 0.99
C HIS A 155 17.82 8.28 0.10
N GLY A 156 17.82 9.56 0.44
CA GLY A 156 18.54 10.59 -0.30
C GLY A 156 17.87 10.98 -1.63
N TRP A 157 16.70 10.47 -1.92
CA TRP A 157 15.95 10.86 -3.10
C TRP A 157 15.23 12.19 -2.82
N VAL A 158 15.66 13.21 -3.51
CA VAL A 158 15.11 14.56 -3.34
C VAL A 158 13.71 14.59 -3.96
N PRO A 159 12.66 15.16 -3.30
CA PRO A 159 11.30 15.27 -3.80
C PRO A 159 11.14 15.96 -5.16
N ARG A 160 12.24 16.50 -5.70
CA ARG A 160 12.27 17.27 -6.96
C ARG A 160 11.82 16.53 -8.20
N ALA A 161 11.70 15.20 -8.14
CA ALA A 161 11.38 14.39 -9.31
C ALA A 161 10.09 13.58 -9.18
N ARG A 162 9.33 13.65 -8.07
CA ARG A 162 8.01 13.00 -7.99
C ARG A 162 6.98 13.80 -8.74
N GLN A 163 6.12 13.13 -9.49
CA GLN A 163 4.98 13.73 -10.17
C GLN A 163 3.73 12.90 -9.91
N ARG A 164 2.67 13.56 -9.49
CA ARG A 164 1.36 12.92 -9.39
C ARG A 164 0.87 12.48 -10.77
N LEU A 165 0.40 11.24 -10.84
CA LEU A 165 -0.16 10.65 -12.06
C LEU A 165 -1.67 10.88 -12.18
N ASP A 166 -2.31 11.27 -11.08
CA ASP A 166 -3.72 11.61 -11.02
C ASP A 166 -3.97 12.94 -10.27
N ALA A 167 -5.24 13.35 -10.22
CA ALA A 167 -5.70 14.52 -9.47
C ALA A 167 -6.54 14.10 -8.24
N SER A 168 -6.31 12.91 -7.67
CA SER A 168 -7.02 12.43 -6.49
C SER A 168 -6.80 13.36 -5.29
N PRO A 169 -7.81 13.63 -4.46
CA PRO A 169 -7.60 14.35 -3.20
C PRO A 169 -6.83 13.50 -2.17
N VAL A 170 -6.62 12.23 -2.44
CA VAL A 170 -5.79 11.32 -1.65
C VAL A 170 -4.41 11.19 -2.27
N ALA A 171 -3.38 11.16 -1.44
CA ALA A 171 -2.01 10.91 -1.89
C ALA A 171 -1.27 9.98 -0.93
N TYR A 172 -0.55 9.02 -1.49
CA TYR A 172 0.29 8.13 -0.70
C TYR A 172 1.64 8.79 -0.41
N LEU A 173 2.09 8.71 0.83
CA LEU A 173 3.36 9.28 1.30
C LEU A 173 4.22 8.18 1.93
N LYS A 174 5.32 7.86 1.26
CA LYS A 174 6.23 6.79 1.69
C LYS A 174 7.05 7.23 2.89
N LEU A 175 6.97 6.48 4.00
CA LEU A 175 7.76 6.70 5.22
C LEU A 175 9.11 6.00 5.19
N ALA A 176 9.14 4.80 4.63
CA ALA A 176 10.30 3.92 4.65
C ALA A 176 10.23 2.91 3.50
N SER A 177 11.30 2.17 3.29
CA SER A 177 11.37 1.04 2.36
C SER A 177 12.04 -0.15 3.01
N GLY A 178 11.63 -1.38 2.60
CA GLY A 178 12.15 -2.62 3.15
C GLY A 178 11.52 -3.04 4.48
N CYS A 179 11.92 -4.21 4.99
CA CYS A 179 11.36 -4.77 6.21
C CYS A 179 12.36 -5.66 6.93
N ASP A 180 12.51 -5.49 8.25
CA ASP A 180 13.36 -6.33 9.09
C ASP A 180 12.63 -7.55 9.68
N ARG A 181 11.32 -7.65 9.44
CA ARG A 181 10.55 -8.80 9.91
C ARG A 181 10.95 -10.05 9.15
N ARG A 182 10.94 -11.17 9.87
CA ARG A 182 11.28 -12.49 9.33
C ARG A 182 10.04 -13.38 9.27
N CYS A 183 8.91 -12.83 8.82
CA CYS A 183 7.70 -13.62 8.63
C CYS A 183 7.98 -14.78 7.68
N ALA A 184 7.63 -15.99 8.08
CA ALA A 184 8.02 -17.22 7.36
C ALA A 184 7.46 -17.29 5.92
N PHE A 185 6.34 -16.61 5.66
CA PHE A 185 5.65 -16.58 4.37
C PHE A 185 6.08 -15.43 3.45
N CYS A 186 6.90 -14.48 3.94
CA CYS A 186 7.09 -13.21 3.25
C CYS A 186 8.46 -13.13 2.55
N ALA A 187 8.44 -12.88 1.25
CA ALA A 187 9.63 -12.68 0.44
C ALA A 187 10.10 -11.20 0.35
N ILE A 188 9.31 -10.23 0.82
CA ILE A 188 9.59 -8.79 0.67
C ILE A 188 11.02 -8.41 1.07
N PRO A 189 11.57 -8.86 2.22
CA PRO A 189 12.92 -8.46 2.60
C PRO A 189 14.00 -8.86 1.60
N SER A 190 13.80 -9.93 0.81
CA SER A 190 14.80 -10.39 -0.16
C SER A 190 14.96 -9.44 -1.34
N PHE A 191 13.88 -8.79 -1.81
CA PHE A 191 13.92 -7.90 -2.97
C PHE A 191 13.72 -6.41 -2.64
N ARG A 192 13.05 -6.06 -1.53
CA ARG A 192 12.99 -4.66 -1.06
C ARG A 192 14.05 -4.30 -0.02
N GLY A 193 14.75 -5.30 0.53
CA GLY A 193 15.84 -5.12 1.48
C GLY A 193 15.41 -4.93 2.93
N SER A 194 16.39 -4.61 3.76
CA SER A 194 16.21 -4.26 5.16
C SER A 194 15.47 -2.92 5.31
N PHE A 195 14.81 -2.73 6.45
CA PHE A 195 14.05 -1.52 6.73
C PHE A 195 14.95 -0.29 6.83
N VAL A 196 14.60 0.75 6.09
CA VAL A 196 15.28 2.04 6.11
C VAL A 196 14.26 3.17 6.07
N SER A 197 14.24 4.01 7.12
CA SER A 197 13.35 5.16 7.26
C SER A 197 13.82 6.35 6.43
N ARG A 198 12.88 7.10 5.91
CA ARG A 198 13.16 8.44 5.37
C ARG A 198 13.29 9.45 6.50
N PRO A 199 14.20 10.44 6.38
CA PRO A 199 14.28 11.54 7.33
C PRO A 199 12.91 12.27 7.47
N ALA A 200 12.56 12.66 8.70
CA ALA A 200 11.28 13.31 8.95
C ALA A 200 11.09 14.62 8.15
N ASP A 201 12.17 15.38 7.95
CA ASP A 201 12.09 16.63 7.21
C ASP A 201 11.85 16.41 5.71
N ASP A 202 12.37 15.32 5.12
CA ASP A 202 12.08 14.93 3.74
C ASP A 202 10.62 14.50 3.58
N VAL A 203 10.10 13.72 4.53
CA VAL A 203 8.69 13.31 4.56
C VAL A 203 7.76 14.53 4.67
N LEU A 204 8.09 15.49 5.53
CA LEU A 204 7.33 16.74 5.69
C LEU A 204 7.42 17.64 4.45
N ALA A 205 8.58 17.72 3.81
CA ALA A 205 8.75 18.50 2.59
C ALA A 205 7.90 17.93 1.45
N GLU A 206 7.85 16.60 1.32
CA GLU A 206 6.99 15.93 0.34
C GLU A 206 5.50 16.07 0.70
N GLY A 207 5.14 15.97 1.99
CA GLY A 207 3.77 16.22 2.44
C GLY A 207 3.27 17.62 2.06
N ARG A 208 4.09 18.66 2.24
CA ARG A 208 3.76 20.04 1.80
C ARG A 208 3.62 20.14 0.27
N TRP A 209 4.49 19.48 -0.47
CA TRP A 209 4.38 19.44 -1.92
C TRP A 209 3.10 18.73 -2.38
N LEU A 210 2.72 17.62 -1.75
CA LEU A 210 1.46 16.92 -2.03
C LEU A 210 0.24 17.81 -1.74
N ALA A 211 0.24 18.53 -0.61
CA ALA A 211 -0.81 19.49 -0.28
C ALA A 211 -0.90 20.61 -1.33
N ALA A 212 0.23 21.17 -1.75
CA ALA A 212 0.29 22.20 -2.79
C ALA A 212 -0.18 21.70 -4.17
N THR A 213 -0.12 20.38 -4.43
CA THR A 213 -0.63 19.74 -5.65
C THR A 213 -2.08 19.27 -5.53
N GLY A 214 -2.77 19.60 -4.45
CA GLY A 214 -4.21 19.38 -4.28
C GLY A 214 -4.57 18.17 -3.42
N ALA A 215 -3.62 17.47 -2.81
CA ALA A 215 -3.92 16.42 -1.84
C ALA A 215 -4.59 17.02 -0.59
N ARG A 216 -5.59 16.32 -0.07
CA ARG A 216 -6.33 16.61 1.15
C ARG A 216 -6.10 15.53 2.22
N GLU A 217 -5.89 14.30 1.80
CA GLU A 217 -5.53 13.19 2.67
C GLU A 217 -4.15 12.66 2.32
N LEU A 218 -3.30 12.46 3.34
CA LEU A 218 -2.02 11.78 3.22
C LEU A 218 -2.14 10.37 3.81
N VAL A 219 -2.00 9.35 3.00
CA VAL A 219 -1.94 7.95 3.45
C VAL A 219 -0.48 7.53 3.57
N LEU A 220 -0.03 7.31 4.80
CA LEU A 220 1.35 6.95 5.10
C LEU A 220 1.59 5.46 4.84
N VAL A 221 2.54 5.16 3.97
CA VAL A 221 2.82 3.80 3.52
C VAL A 221 4.25 3.36 3.76
N SER A 222 4.43 2.11 4.15
CA SER A 222 5.70 1.39 4.20
C SER A 222 5.43 -0.12 4.30
N GLU A 223 6.45 -0.96 4.44
CA GLU A 223 6.27 -2.39 4.74
C GLU A 223 5.96 -2.64 6.22
N ASN A 224 6.27 -1.69 7.09
CA ASN A 224 6.01 -1.75 8.53
C ASN A 224 6.12 -0.35 9.16
N SER A 225 5.04 0.40 9.16
CA SER A 225 5.03 1.78 9.66
C SER A 225 5.34 1.90 11.15
N THR A 226 5.04 0.88 11.96
CA THR A 226 5.40 0.85 13.38
C THR A 226 6.90 0.85 13.66
N SER A 227 7.71 0.49 12.67
CA SER A 227 9.17 0.49 12.80
C SER A 227 9.82 1.82 12.40
N TYR A 228 9.05 2.80 11.90
CA TYR A 228 9.60 4.07 11.46
C TYR A 228 10.45 4.77 12.53
N GLY A 229 11.66 5.18 12.15
CA GLY A 229 12.60 5.90 12.99
C GLY A 229 13.51 5.03 13.86
N LYS A 230 13.29 3.71 13.97
CA LYS A 230 14.18 2.82 14.75
C LYS A 230 15.61 2.86 14.26
N ASP A 231 15.81 2.85 12.95
CA ASP A 231 17.10 2.95 12.26
C ASP A 231 17.68 4.37 12.32
N LEU A 232 16.86 5.38 12.57
CA LEU A 232 17.30 6.76 12.83
C LEU A 232 17.63 7.00 14.31
N GLY A 233 17.60 5.97 15.16
CA GLY A 233 17.84 6.08 16.59
C GLY A 233 16.67 6.67 17.41
N ASN A 234 15.53 6.89 16.79
CA ASN A 234 14.32 7.42 17.44
C ASN A 234 13.10 6.49 17.22
N PRO A 235 12.84 5.54 18.11
CA PRO A 235 11.71 4.62 17.97
C PRO A 235 10.33 5.30 18.12
N ARG A 236 10.29 6.58 18.54
CA ARG A 236 9.05 7.39 18.62
C ARG A 236 8.95 8.45 17.52
N ALA A 237 9.69 8.27 16.44
CA ALA A 237 9.71 9.24 15.34
C ALA A 237 8.33 9.39 14.67
N LEU A 238 7.54 8.31 14.60
CA LEU A 238 6.19 8.36 14.00
C LEU A 238 5.23 9.18 14.87
N GLU A 239 5.25 8.99 16.18
CA GLU A 239 4.45 9.79 17.13
C GLU A 239 4.76 11.29 17.02
N ALA A 240 6.03 11.64 16.82
CA ALA A 240 6.44 13.03 16.64
C ALA A 240 6.11 13.59 15.25
N LEU A 241 6.06 12.73 14.23
CA LEU A 241 5.81 13.13 12.83
C LEU A 241 4.32 13.39 12.55
N LEU A 242 3.44 12.57 13.10
CA LEU A 242 2.00 12.61 12.80
C LEU A 242 1.36 13.98 13.05
N PRO A 243 1.53 14.65 14.20
CA PRO A 243 0.97 15.98 14.41
C PRO A 243 1.53 17.04 13.45
N ARG A 244 2.80 16.90 13.06
CA ARG A 244 3.45 17.83 12.11
C ARG A 244 2.90 17.67 10.68
N LEU A 245 2.58 16.46 10.26
CA LEU A 245 1.93 16.19 8.97
C LEU A 245 0.48 16.69 8.99
N ALA A 246 -0.26 16.43 10.07
CA ALA A 246 -1.63 16.90 10.23
C ALA A 246 -1.76 18.43 10.29
N ALA A 247 -0.68 19.13 10.67
CA ALA A 247 -0.64 20.60 10.70
C ALA A 247 -0.21 21.24 9.35
N ILE A 248 -0.04 20.47 8.29
CA ILE A 248 0.29 21.02 6.96
C ILE A 248 -0.97 21.69 6.38
N ASP A 249 -0.84 22.96 5.99
CA ASP A 249 -1.94 23.71 5.38
C ASP A 249 -2.49 22.97 4.14
N GLY A 250 -3.81 22.81 4.10
CA GLY A 250 -4.52 22.12 3.04
C GLY A 250 -4.67 20.62 3.23
N ILE A 251 -4.01 20.02 4.22
CA ILE A 251 -4.24 18.61 4.61
C ILE A 251 -5.37 18.56 5.63
N GLU A 252 -6.39 17.77 5.33
CA GLU A 252 -7.56 17.53 6.16
C GLU A 252 -7.39 16.27 7.01
N ARG A 253 -6.62 15.29 6.50
CA ARG A 253 -6.48 13.98 7.14
C ARG A 253 -5.13 13.32 6.86
N VAL A 254 -4.56 12.73 7.88
CA VAL A 254 -3.37 11.87 7.79
C VAL A 254 -3.76 10.47 8.28
N ARG A 255 -3.51 9.45 7.49
CA ARG A 255 -3.81 8.05 7.81
C ARG A 255 -2.55 7.23 7.87
N VAL A 256 -2.43 6.36 8.86
CA VAL A 256 -1.33 5.42 8.99
C VAL A 256 -1.79 4.03 8.60
N THR A 257 -1.04 3.38 7.70
CA THR A 257 -1.29 1.99 7.30
C THR A 257 -0.12 1.07 7.63
N TYR A 258 -0.29 -0.24 7.48
CA TYR A 258 0.73 -1.28 7.71
C TYR A 258 1.28 -1.29 9.15
N LEU A 259 0.38 -1.32 10.14
CA LEU A 259 0.73 -1.42 11.54
C LEU A 259 0.96 -2.88 11.97
N GLN A 260 2.05 -3.11 12.70
CA GLN A 260 2.37 -4.42 13.26
C GLN A 260 1.89 -4.49 14.72
N PRO A 261 0.91 -5.35 15.08
CA PRO A 261 0.35 -5.41 16.42
C PRO A 261 1.40 -5.58 17.52
N ALA A 262 2.37 -6.47 17.32
CA ALA A 262 3.45 -6.74 18.28
C ALA A 262 4.45 -5.57 18.49
N GLU A 263 4.39 -4.53 17.66
CA GLU A 263 5.27 -3.36 17.75
C GLU A 263 4.50 -2.07 18.06
N LEU A 264 3.18 -2.17 18.13
CA LEU A 264 2.29 -1.03 18.37
C LEU A 264 2.38 -0.60 19.83
N ARG A 265 3.01 0.53 20.08
CA ARG A 265 3.20 1.09 21.41
C ARG A 265 1.94 1.82 21.88
N PRO A 266 1.62 1.83 23.19
CA PRO A 266 0.49 2.60 23.72
C PRO A 266 0.52 4.07 23.30
N THR A 267 1.69 4.71 23.31
CA THR A 267 1.86 6.12 22.87
C THR A 267 1.54 6.33 21.40
N LEU A 268 1.82 5.35 20.53
CA LEU A 268 1.45 5.45 19.12
C LEU A 268 -0.06 5.26 18.92
N ILE A 269 -0.67 4.33 19.66
CA ILE A 269 -2.13 4.15 19.67
C ILE A 269 -2.81 5.46 20.09
N GLU A 270 -2.39 6.04 21.20
CA GLU A 270 -2.91 7.32 21.70
C GLU A 270 -2.75 8.42 20.64
N THR A 271 -1.56 8.55 20.04
CA THR A 271 -1.30 9.56 18.99
C THR A 271 -2.23 9.39 17.79
N ILE A 272 -2.42 8.16 17.28
CA ILE A 272 -3.33 7.91 16.15
C ILE A 272 -4.79 8.16 16.55
N ALA A 273 -5.19 7.74 17.76
CA ALA A 273 -6.57 7.82 18.22
C ALA A 273 -7.02 9.25 18.55
N THR A 274 -6.12 10.12 19.00
CA THR A 274 -6.52 11.40 19.64
C THR A 274 -5.97 12.66 18.95
N THR A 275 -4.99 12.54 18.03
CA THR A 275 -4.44 13.71 17.36
C THR A 275 -5.42 14.24 16.32
N PHE A 276 -5.79 15.51 16.45
CA PHE A 276 -6.63 16.18 15.45
C PHE A 276 -5.97 16.16 14.07
N GLY A 277 -6.75 15.83 13.03
CA GLY A 277 -6.25 15.69 11.67
C GLY A 277 -5.58 14.34 11.37
N VAL A 278 -5.40 13.46 12.36
CA VAL A 278 -5.02 12.07 12.15
C VAL A 278 -6.27 11.19 12.15
N ALA A 279 -6.44 10.34 11.15
CA ALA A 279 -7.55 9.40 11.11
C ALA A 279 -7.42 8.37 12.25
N PRO A 280 -8.42 8.20 13.12
CA PRO A 280 -8.46 7.11 14.07
C PRO A 280 -8.74 5.79 13.33
N TYR A 281 -7.75 5.32 12.61
CA TYR A 281 -7.80 4.15 11.73
C TYR A 281 -6.60 3.26 11.98
N PHE A 282 -6.84 1.96 12.15
CA PHE A 282 -5.83 0.99 12.51
C PHE A 282 -5.82 -0.18 11.52
N ASP A 283 -4.90 -0.13 10.57
CA ASP A 283 -4.61 -1.23 9.64
C ASP A 283 -3.62 -2.21 10.29
N LEU A 284 -4.18 -3.23 10.94
CA LEU A 284 -3.48 -4.15 11.82
C LEU A 284 -3.19 -5.48 11.12
N SER A 285 -1.92 -5.81 10.89
CA SER A 285 -1.53 -7.06 10.26
C SER A 285 -1.57 -8.23 11.24
N PHE A 286 -2.75 -8.77 11.60
CA PHE A 286 -2.86 -9.93 12.50
C PHE A 286 -2.37 -11.22 11.84
N GLN A 287 -2.78 -11.48 10.63
CA GLN A 287 -2.46 -12.64 9.77
C GLN A 287 -3.15 -13.95 10.18
N HIS A 288 -3.37 -14.20 11.45
CA HIS A 288 -4.10 -15.32 12.03
C HIS A 288 -4.42 -15.02 13.51
N ALA A 289 -5.23 -15.86 14.17
CA ALA A 289 -5.53 -15.74 15.60
C ALA A 289 -4.92 -16.87 16.45
N SER A 290 -4.73 -18.08 15.87
CA SER A 290 -4.10 -19.19 16.58
C SER A 290 -2.63 -18.90 16.91
N ARG A 291 -2.29 -19.04 18.18
CA ARG A 291 -0.92 -18.87 18.67
C ARG A 291 0.05 -19.86 18.02
N LEU A 292 -0.40 -21.06 17.70
CA LEU A 292 0.44 -22.10 17.08
C LEU A 292 0.76 -21.74 15.64
N VAL A 293 -0.22 -21.30 14.87
CA VAL A 293 -0.04 -20.85 13.47
C VAL A 293 0.82 -19.60 13.45
N LEU A 294 0.55 -18.61 14.29
CA LEU A 294 1.34 -17.37 14.38
C LEU A 294 2.81 -17.66 14.70
N ARG A 295 3.12 -18.57 15.61
CA ARG A 295 4.50 -18.98 15.90
C ARG A 295 5.19 -19.56 14.68
N ARG A 296 4.50 -20.42 13.91
CA ARG A 296 5.01 -20.96 12.65
C ARG A 296 5.22 -19.86 11.60
N MET A 297 4.34 -18.89 11.55
CA MET A 297 4.48 -17.69 10.71
C MET A 297 5.61 -16.76 11.17
N ARG A 298 6.27 -17.03 12.30
CA ARG A 298 7.20 -16.14 13.00
C ARG A 298 6.56 -14.80 13.38
N ARG A 299 5.32 -14.90 13.85
CA ARG A 299 4.54 -13.77 14.39
C ARG A 299 4.28 -13.96 15.88
N PHE A 300 4.04 -12.85 16.57
CA PHE A 300 3.70 -12.84 17.98
C PHE A 300 2.24 -12.46 18.16
N GLY A 301 1.64 -12.95 19.25
CA GLY A 301 0.27 -12.69 19.64
C GLY A 301 -0.59 -13.97 19.63
N ALA A 302 -1.83 -13.77 20.02
CA ALA A 302 -2.92 -14.72 19.98
C ALA A 302 -4.25 -13.94 19.96
N ALA A 303 -5.38 -14.61 19.81
CA ALA A 303 -6.70 -14.01 19.79
C ALA A 303 -6.93 -13.03 20.97
N ALA A 304 -6.60 -13.47 22.20
CA ALA A 304 -6.78 -12.61 23.41
C ALA A 304 -5.94 -11.32 23.34
N ASP A 305 -4.65 -11.43 22.98
CA ASP A 305 -3.76 -10.27 22.89
C ASP A 305 -4.27 -9.24 21.86
N PHE A 306 -4.90 -9.71 20.77
CA PHE A 306 -5.44 -8.87 19.72
C PHE A 306 -6.78 -8.23 20.10
N LEU A 307 -7.63 -8.96 20.82
CA LEU A 307 -8.88 -8.41 21.36
C LEU A 307 -8.61 -7.35 22.42
N ASP A 308 -7.63 -7.55 23.31
CA ASP A 308 -7.20 -6.56 24.29
C ASP A 308 -6.67 -5.29 23.60
N LEU A 309 -5.88 -5.44 22.52
CA LEU A 309 -5.42 -4.31 21.72
C LEU A 309 -6.58 -3.52 21.09
N LEU A 310 -7.54 -4.22 20.47
CA LEU A 310 -8.73 -3.59 19.87
C LEU A 310 -9.60 -2.93 20.93
N GLY A 311 -9.75 -3.54 22.11
CA GLY A 311 -10.43 -2.97 23.26
C GLY A 311 -9.80 -1.64 23.68
N HIS A 312 -8.49 -1.61 23.86
CA HIS A 312 -7.77 -0.38 24.20
C HIS A 312 -7.89 0.73 23.14
N ILE A 313 -7.85 0.37 21.85
CA ILE A 313 -8.07 1.33 20.75
C ILE A 313 -9.48 1.95 20.88
N ARG A 314 -10.51 1.15 21.15
CA ARG A 314 -11.91 1.61 21.24
C ARG A 314 -12.18 2.41 22.51
N GLU A 315 -11.46 2.15 23.59
CA GLU A 315 -11.52 3.01 24.79
C GLU A 315 -11.08 4.45 24.48
N LEU A 316 -10.05 4.62 23.63
CA LEU A 316 -9.52 5.92 23.25
C LEU A 316 -10.33 6.56 22.09
N ALA A 317 -10.75 5.76 21.14
CA ALA A 317 -11.50 6.19 19.96
C ALA A 317 -12.63 5.19 19.65
N PRO A 318 -13.82 5.32 20.23
CA PRO A 318 -14.92 4.35 20.10
C PRO A 318 -15.38 4.11 18.66
N ARG A 319 -15.21 5.09 17.78
CA ARG A 319 -15.56 5.03 16.35
C ARG A 319 -14.37 4.76 15.44
N ALA A 320 -13.21 4.37 15.99
CA ALA A 320 -12.04 4.04 15.18
C ALA A 320 -12.34 2.96 14.13
N GLY A 321 -11.80 3.13 12.94
CA GLY A 321 -11.75 2.10 11.92
C GLY A 321 -10.69 1.05 12.25
N ALA A 322 -11.02 -0.22 12.10
CA ALA A 322 -10.09 -1.32 12.29
C ALA A 322 -10.13 -2.28 11.09
N ARG A 323 -8.97 -2.50 10.50
CA ARG A 323 -8.79 -3.39 9.36
C ARG A 323 -7.74 -4.44 9.68
N SER A 324 -7.91 -5.64 9.13
CA SER A 324 -6.86 -6.65 9.14
C SER A 324 -6.88 -7.54 7.90
N ASN A 325 -5.77 -8.23 7.68
CA ASN A 325 -5.67 -9.32 6.73
C ASN A 325 -5.37 -10.62 7.48
N VAL A 326 -5.96 -11.72 7.01
CA VAL A 326 -5.72 -13.06 7.53
C VAL A 326 -5.28 -14.02 6.42
N ILE A 327 -4.46 -15.00 6.79
CA ILE A 327 -3.95 -16.04 5.88
C ILE A 327 -4.40 -17.38 6.42
N VAL A 328 -5.15 -18.13 5.63
CA VAL A 328 -5.60 -19.49 5.95
C VAL A 328 -4.89 -20.53 5.07
N GLY A 329 -4.83 -21.76 5.55
CA GLY A 329 -4.11 -22.84 4.84
C GLY A 329 -2.60 -22.83 5.04
N PHE A 330 -2.11 -22.12 6.06
CA PHE A 330 -0.69 -22.11 6.38
C PHE A 330 -0.18 -23.50 6.78
N PRO A 331 1.07 -23.91 6.42
CA PRO A 331 1.58 -25.24 6.72
C PRO A 331 1.39 -25.65 8.19
N GLY A 332 0.66 -26.74 8.41
CA GLY A 332 0.34 -27.30 9.72
C GLY A 332 -0.80 -26.61 10.47
N GLU A 333 -1.59 -25.76 9.81
CA GLU A 333 -2.86 -25.26 10.33
C GLU A 333 -3.89 -26.40 10.40
N THR A 334 -4.62 -26.47 11.50
CA THR A 334 -5.68 -27.47 11.73
C THR A 334 -7.06 -26.82 11.65
N ASP A 335 -8.12 -27.64 11.61
CA ASP A 335 -9.50 -27.09 11.63
C ASP A 335 -9.81 -26.38 12.95
N ALA A 336 -9.22 -26.81 14.07
CA ALA A 336 -9.34 -26.12 15.35
C ALA A 336 -8.69 -24.70 15.32
N ASP A 337 -7.60 -24.53 14.56
CA ASP A 337 -6.97 -23.21 14.38
C ASP A 337 -7.87 -22.29 13.55
N VAL A 338 -8.56 -22.84 12.53
CA VAL A 338 -9.54 -22.09 11.73
C VAL A 338 -10.75 -21.68 12.59
N GLU A 339 -11.26 -22.57 13.41
CA GLU A 339 -12.33 -22.26 14.37
C GLU A 339 -11.93 -21.19 15.41
N GLU A 340 -10.65 -21.19 15.84
CA GLU A 340 -10.12 -20.11 16.71
C GLU A 340 -10.11 -18.78 15.96
N LEU A 341 -9.74 -18.79 14.68
CA LEU A 341 -9.76 -17.60 13.83
C LEU A 341 -11.20 -17.05 13.65
N GLU A 342 -12.19 -17.91 13.41
CA GLU A 342 -13.60 -17.51 13.32
C GLU A 342 -14.10 -16.83 14.60
N ARG A 343 -13.84 -17.45 15.75
CA ARG A 343 -14.21 -16.89 17.06
C ARG A 343 -13.54 -15.52 17.28
N PHE A 344 -12.28 -15.37 16.87
CA PHE A 344 -11.58 -14.10 16.93
C PHE A 344 -12.22 -13.05 16.03
N LEU A 345 -12.46 -13.36 14.75
CA LEU A 345 -13.06 -12.42 13.79
C LEU A 345 -14.44 -11.95 14.27
N THR A 346 -15.28 -12.87 14.77
CA THR A 346 -16.59 -12.54 15.34
C THR A 346 -16.50 -11.56 16.52
N ALA A 347 -15.51 -11.74 17.42
CA ALA A 347 -15.33 -10.88 18.58
C ALA A 347 -14.58 -9.57 18.26
N ALA A 348 -13.86 -9.51 17.15
CA ALA A 348 -12.96 -8.42 16.81
C ALA A 348 -13.70 -7.17 16.28
N HIS A 349 -14.92 -7.30 15.74
CA HIS A 349 -15.71 -6.20 15.15
C HIS A 349 -14.87 -5.33 14.19
N LEU A 350 -14.17 -5.96 13.25
CA LEU A 350 -13.36 -5.27 12.26
C LEU A 350 -14.25 -4.64 11.19
N ASP A 351 -13.86 -3.46 10.72
CA ASP A 351 -14.54 -2.78 9.61
C ASP A 351 -14.19 -3.38 8.26
N VAL A 352 -13.00 -3.99 8.13
CA VAL A 352 -12.54 -4.66 6.91
C VAL A 352 -11.67 -5.87 7.27
N VAL A 353 -11.91 -6.98 6.58
CA VAL A 353 -11.13 -8.21 6.71
C VAL A 353 -10.73 -8.71 5.32
N GLY A 354 -9.45 -8.65 5.00
CA GLY A 354 -8.92 -9.30 3.80
C GLY A 354 -8.58 -10.77 4.10
N VAL A 355 -9.12 -11.70 3.31
CA VAL A 355 -8.88 -13.14 3.47
C VAL A 355 -8.01 -13.66 2.33
N PHE A 356 -6.90 -14.29 2.67
CA PHE A 356 -5.95 -14.82 1.70
C PHE A 356 -5.69 -16.31 1.96
N GLY A 357 -5.67 -17.10 0.89
CA GLY A 357 -5.13 -18.45 0.93
C GLY A 357 -3.60 -18.40 0.99
N TYR A 358 -3.00 -19.26 1.80
CA TYR A 358 -1.55 -19.42 1.77
C TYR A 358 -1.09 -19.90 0.38
N SER A 359 -0.06 -19.26 -0.15
CA SER A 359 0.65 -19.70 -1.34
C SER A 359 2.14 -19.88 -1.05
N ASP A 360 2.74 -20.88 -1.67
CA ASP A 360 4.19 -21.08 -1.60
C ASP A 360 4.91 -20.01 -2.39
N GLU A 361 5.70 -19.19 -1.70
CA GLU A 361 6.48 -18.14 -2.31
C GLU A 361 7.97 -18.52 -2.31
N ASP A 362 8.58 -18.49 -3.49
CA ASP A 362 9.99 -18.84 -3.68
C ASP A 362 10.91 -18.09 -2.71
N GLY A 363 11.88 -18.81 -2.13
CA GLY A 363 12.87 -18.26 -1.22
C GLY A 363 12.36 -18.00 0.20
N THR A 364 11.07 -18.26 0.51
CA THR A 364 10.52 -18.15 1.86
C THR A 364 10.82 -19.38 2.70
N GLU A 365 10.76 -19.22 4.03
CA GLU A 365 10.89 -20.36 4.94
C GLU A 365 9.67 -21.26 4.87
N ALA A 366 8.48 -20.68 4.78
CA ALA A 366 7.24 -21.42 4.74
C ALA A 366 7.14 -22.35 3.53
N ALA A 367 7.73 -21.99 2.38
CA ALA A 367 7.79 -22.87 1.21
C ALA A 367 8.46 -24.22 1.47
N ARG A 368 9.33 -24.29 2.48
CA ARG A 368 10.07 -25.53 2.87
C ARG A 368 9.48 -26.22 4.10
N MET A 369 8.43 -25.68 4.70
CA MET A 369 7.84 -26.27 5.90
C MET A 369 7.08 -27.56 5.57
N PRO A 370 7.16 -28.57 6.47
CA PRO A 370 6.30 -29.75 6.39
C PRO A 370 4.86 -29.41 6.80
N GLY A 371 3.94 -30.31 6.46
CA GLY A 371 2.52 -30.14 6.81
C GLY A 371 1.79 -29.18 5.86
N LYS A 372 2.19 -29.17 4.59
CA LYS A 372 1.47 -28.48 3.53
C LYS A 372 0.03 -28.94 3.46
N ILE A 373 -0.85 -28.01 3.23
CA ILE A 373 -2.28 -28.23 3.03
C ILE A 373 -2.54 -28.19 1.52
N ASP A 374 -3.37 -29.09 1.04
CA ASP A 374 -3.71 -29.13 -0.38
C ASP A 374 -4.55 -27.91 -0.80
N GLU A 375 -4.45 -27.54 -2.07
CA GLU A 375 -5.09 -26.33 -2.62
C GLU A 375 -6.62 -26.37 -2.47
N GLN A 376 -7.24 -27.53 -2.57
CA GLN A 376 -8.68 -27.65 -2.42
C GLN A 376 -9.13 -27.34 -0.98
N THR A 377 -8.37 -27.83 0.02
CA THR A 377 -8.62 -27.51 1.43
C THR A 377 -8.37 -26.03 1.72
N ILE A 378 -7.30 -25.44 1.16
CA ILE A 378 -7.06 -23.99 1.26
C ILE A 378 -8.22 -23.21 0.67
N ALA A 379 -8.68 -23.55 -0.54
CA ALA A 379 -9.78 -22.87 -1.19
C ALA A 379 -11.08 -22.95 -0.37
N LYS A 380 -11.39 -24.10 0.24
CA LYS A 380 -12.55 -24.27 1.13
C LYS A 380 -12.44 -23.40 2.39
N ARG A 381 -11.26 -23.31 2.99
CA ARG A 381 -11.02 -22.47 4.16
C ARG A 381 -11.12 -20.98 3.81
N VAL A 382 -10.59 -20.57 2.66
CA VAL A 382 -10.74 -19.20 2.15
C VAL A 382 -12.21 -18.86 1.98
N ALA A 383 -12.99 -19.69 1.27
CA ALA A 383 -14.42 -19.45 1.07
C ALA A 383 -15.16 -19.33 2.41
N ARG A 384 -14.93 -20.27 3.34
CA ARG A 384 -15.56 -20.30 4.67
C ARG A 384 -15.27 -19.02 5.48
N ILE A 385 -14.01 -18.56 5.50
CA ILE A 385 -13.63 -17.35 6.25
C ILE A 385 -14.06 -16.09 5.52
N GLN A 386 -14.09 -16.10 4.18
CA GLN A 386 -14.57 -14.96 3.40
C GLN A 386 -16.08 -14.74 3.62
N ASP A 387 -16.90 -15.82 3.56
CA ASP A 387 -18.34 -15.75 3.83
C ASP A 387 -18.62 -15.14 5.23
N LEU A 388 -17.88 -15.61 6.25
CA LEU A 388 -17.98 -15.04 7.60
C LEU A 388 -17.52 -13.58 7.64
N ALA A 389 -16.40 -13.25 7.00
CA ALA A 389 -15.88 -11.88 6.97
C ALA A 389 -16.87 -10.91 6.32
N ASP A 390 -17.49 -11.30 5.20
CA ASP A 390 -18.48 -10.49 4.48
C ASP A 390 -19.73 -10.24 5.34
N GLU A 391 -20.21 -11.25 6.08
CA GLU A 391 -21.29 -11.10 7.04
C GLU A 391 -20.94 -10.12 8.17
N LEU A 392 -19.76 -10.31 8.81
CA LEU A 392 -19.31 -9.49 9.93
C LEU A 392 -19.06 -8.02 9.52
N VAL A 393 -18.49 -7.80 8.33
CA VAL A 393 -18.27 -6.45 7.80
C VAL A 393 -19.58 -5.75 7.49
N THR A 394 -20.57 -6.49 6.96
CA THR A 394 -21.93 -5.97 6.72
C THR A 394 -22.60 -5.59 8.04
N GLN A 395 -22.55 -6.44 9.06
CA GLN A 395 -23.07 -6.13 10.41
C GLN A 395 -22.37 -4.89 11.01
N ARG A 396 -21.05 -4.80 10.82
CA ARG A 396 -20.28 -3.65 11.30
C ARG A 396 -20.67 -2.35 10.61
N ALA A 397 -20.99 -2.38 9.33
CA ALA A 397 -21.52 -1.23 8.58
C ALA A 397 -22.93 -0.82 9.10
N GLU A 398 -23.79 -1.79 9.42
CA GLU A 398 -25.09 -1.54 10.06
C GLU A 398 -24.95 -0.89 11.45
N ASP A 399 -23.98 -1.32 12.27
CA ASP A 399 -23.68 -0.74 13.58
C ASP A 399 -23.31 0.76 13.51
N ARG A 400 -22.86 1.23 12.35
CA ARG A 400 -22.48 2.63 12.13
C ARG A 400 -23.68 3.52 11.77
N ILE A 401 -24.87 2.96 11.56
CA ILE A 401 -26.08 3.76 11.29
C ILE A 401 -26.36 4.69 12.48
N GLY A 402 -26.50 5.98 12.18
CA GLY A 402 -26.64 7.06 13.16
C GLY A 402 -25.34 7.76 13.51
N GLU A 403 -24.16 7.21 13.13
CA GLU A 403 -22.88 7.89 13.36
C GLU A 403 -22.77 9.16 12.53
N ALA A 404 -22.18 10.20 13.13
CA ALA A 404 -21.77 11.38 12.42
C ALA A 404 -20.39 11.16 11.80
N VAL A 405 -20.23 11.50 10.54
CA VAL A 405 -19.01 11.27 9.75
C VAL A 405 -18.61 12.51 8.96
N ARG A 406 -17.31 12.66 8.76
CA ARG A 406 -16.74 13.64 7.81
C ARG A 406 -16.25 12.86 6.60
N VAL A 407 -16.90 13.08 5.45
CA VAL A 407 -16.60 12.36 4.20
C VAL A 407 -15.74 13.25 3.32
N LEU A 408 -14.52 12.81 3.01
CA LEU A 408 -13.70 13.42 1.96
C LEU A 408 -14.22 12.94 0.60
N VAL A 409 -14.66 13.87 -0.22
CA VAL A 409 -15.28 13.57 -1.51
C VAL A 409 -14.22 13.20 -2.55
N ASP A 410 -14.30 12.00 -3.09
CA ASP A 410 -13.46 11.55 -4.18
C ASP A 410 -14.14 11.65 -5.56
N ALA A 411 -15.44 11.48 -5.61
CA ALA A 411 -16.20 11.60 -6.85
C ALA A 411 -17.54 12.29 -6.64
N VAL A 412 -17.98 13.01 -7.68
CA VAL A 412 -19.31 13.61 -7.78
C VAL A 412 -20.02 12.96 -8.95
N ALA A 413 -21.09 12.20 -8.67
CA ALA A 413 -21.86 11.55 -9.69
C ALA A 413 -22.71 12.55 -10.51
N ALA A 414 -23.13 12.18 -11.71
CA ALA A 414 -24.00 13.01 -12.54
C ALA A 414 -25.38 13.29 -11.88
N SER A 415 -25.84 12.42 -10.99
CA SER A 415 -27.02 12.59 -10.14
C SER A 415 -26.87 13.69 -9.09
N GLY A 416 -25.65 14.14 -8.79
CA GLY A 416 -25.32 15.05 -7.69
C GLY A 416 -24.98 14.33 -6.39
N GLU A 417 -25.02 13.00 -6.34
CA GLU A 417 -24.54 12.20 -5.20
C GLU A 417 -23.03 12.28 -5.11
N LEU A 418 -22.52 12.33 -3.88
CA LEU A 418 -21.10 12.34 -3.61
C LEU A 418 -20.64 10.95 -3.17
N VAL A 419 -19.46 10.54 -3.61
CA VAL A 419 -18.81 9.30 -3.15
C VAL A 419 -17.46 9.69 -2.56
N GLY A 420 -17.13 9.12 -1.41
CA GLY A 420 -15.87 9.40 -0.74
C GLY A 420 -15.62 8.47 0.43
N THR A 421 -14.69 8.83 1.29
CA THR A 421 -14.30 8.04 2.45
C THR A 421 -14.40 8.83 3.75
N ALA A 422 -14.93 8.17 4.79
CA ALA A 422 -14.90 8.68 6.15
C ALA A 422 -13.57 8.32 6.85
N ALA A 423 -13.35 8.84 8.06
CA ALA A 423 -12.10 8.63 8.79
C ALA A 423 -11.83 7.14 9.11
N HIS A 424 -12.86 6.32 9.23
CA HIS A 424 -12.76 4.89 9.49
C HIS A 424 -12.60 4.02 8.22
N GLN A 425 -12.56 4.62 7.04
CA GLN A 425 -12.45 3.94 5.73
C GLN A 425 -11.17 4.38 5.03
N ALA A 426 -10.30 3.45 4.66
CA ALA A 426 -9.11 3.76 3.86
C ALA A 426 -9.45 3.82 2.37
N PRO A 427 -8.97 4.82 1.65
CA PRO A 427 -9.15 4.93 0.20
C PRO A 427 -8.64 3.69 -0.54
N ASP A 428 -9.28 3.34 -1.65
CA ASP A 428 -8.93 2.28 -2.62
C ASP A 428 -8.96 0.84 -2.08
N VAL A 429 -9.06 0.63 -0.77
CA VAL A 429 -8.94 -0.70 -0.16
C VAL A 429 -10.09 -1.07 0.78
N ASP A 430 -10.88 -0.09 1.24
CA ASP A 430 -12.03 -0.30 2.10
C ASP A 430 -13.32 0.09 1.33
N ALA A 431 -14.46 -0.09 2.00
CA ALA A 431 -15.74 0.39 1.52
C ALA A 431 -15.82 1.92 1.46
N THR A 432 -16.79 2.45 0.72
CA THR A 432 -17.01 3.87 0.51
C THR A 432 -18.22 4.40 1.29
N THR A 433 -18.35 5.71 1.35
CA THR A 433 -19.55 6.39 1.85
C THR A 433 -20.15 7.21 0.74
N ARG A 434 -21.39 6.90 0.38
CA ARG A 434 -22.22 7.68 -0.54
C ARG A 434 -23.01 8.72 0.25
N VAL A 435 -22.89 10.02 -0.11
CA VAL A 435 -23.59 11.11 0.56
C VAL A 435 -24.74 11.60 -0.32
N VAL A 436 -25.95 11.48 0.22
CA VAL A 436 -27.20 11.98 -0.40
C VAL A 436 -27.59 13.34 0.19
N ASP A 437 -28.47 14.06 -0.51
CA ASP A 437 -28.94 15.39 -0.12
C ASP A 437 -27.79 16.40 0.11
N ALA A 438 -26.71 16.25 -0.67
CA ALA A 438 -25.51 17.05 -0.52
C ALA A 438 -25.76 18.53 -0.91
N PRO A 439 -25.07 19.48 -0.26
CA PRO A 439 -25.12 20.90 -0.65
C PRO A 439 -24.69 21.09 -2.11
N ARG A 440 -25.31 22.05 -2.81
CA ARG A 440 -24.89 22.38 -4.17
C ARG A 440 -23.49 22.98 -4.20
N GLY A 441 -22.73 22.61 -5.22
CA GLY A 441 -21.40 23.19 -5.47
C GLY A 441 -20.24 22.47 -4.77
N VAL A 442 -20.49 21.37 -4.06
CA VAL A 442 -19.45 20.50 -3.52
C VAL A 442 -18.63 19.92 -4.67
N ARG A 443 -17.32 19.89 -4.51
CA ARG A 443 -16.35 19.43 -5.50
C ARG A 443 -15.54 18.25 -4.95
N ARG A 444 -14.89 17.54 -5.85
CA ARG A 444 -13.85 16.58 -5.48
C ARG A 444 -12.78 17.24 -4.59
N GLY A 445 -12.44 16.62 -3.47
CA GLY A 445 -11.51 17.14 -2.47
C GLY A 445 -12.14 17.99 -1.36
N ASP A 446 -13.43 18.30 -1.45
CA ASP A 446 -14.14 18.94 -0.33
C ASP A 446 -14.48 17.89 0.74
N THR A 447 -14.63 18.33 1.98
CA THR A 447 -15.11 17.50 3.09
C THR A 447 -16.55 17.87 3.42
N VAL A 448 -17.42 16.86 3.53
CA VAL A 448 -18.84 17.02 3.84
C VAL A 448 -19.15 16.36 5.18
N HIS A 449 -19.84 17.11 6.05
CA HIS A 449 -20.43 16.56 7.27
C HIS A 449 -21.71 15.82 6.95
N ALA A 450 -21.83 14.59 7.44
CA ALA A 450 -22.98 13.73 7.14
C ALA A 450 -23.28 12.79 8.31
N ARG A 451 -24.50 12.28 8.35
CA ARG A 451 -24.93 11.23 9.28
C ARG A 451 -25.25 9.98 8.51
N VAL A 452 -24.69 8.84 8.92
CA VAL A 452 -24.98 7.54 8.31
C VAL A 452 -26.46 7.21 8.54
N VAL A 453 -27.18 6.89 7.46
CA VAL A 453 -28.62 6.60 7.49
C VAL A 453 -28.95 5.17 7.04
N ALA A 454 -28.03 4.53 6.30
CA ALA A 454 -28.16 3.15 5.85
C ALA A 454 -26.78 2.56 5.50
N SER A 455 -26.74 1.25 5.28
CA SER A 455 -25.62 0.53 4.68
C SER A 455 -26.08 -0.31 3.49
N GLU A 456 -25.19 -0.55 2.54
CA GLU A 456 -25.38 -1.42 1.38
C GLU A 456 -24.20 -2.40 1.33
N GLY A 457 -24.32 -3.55 2.04
CA GLY A 457 -23.16 -4.38 2.38
C GLY A 457 -22.19 -3.63 3.27
N ALA A 458 -20.95 -3.52 2.85
CA ALA A 458 -19.91 -2.77 3.57
C ALA A 458 -19.97 -1.24 3.31
N ASP A 459 -20.57 -0.80 2.20
CA ASP A 459 -20.69 0.62 1.86
C ASP A 459 -21.73 1.33 2.73
N LEU A 460 -21.49 2.61 3.02
CA LEU A 460 -22.37 3.43 3.82
C LEU A 460 -23.14 4.43 2.96
N VAL A 461 -24.39 4.67 3.35
CA VAL A 461 -25.20 5.78 2.84
C VAL A 461 -25.35 6.80 3.95
N ALA A 462 -24.90 8.03 3.71
CA ALA A 462 -24.98 9.10 4.68
C ALA A 462 -25.79 10.29 4.10
N ARG A 463 -26.48 11.00 4.95
CA ARG A 463 -27.19 12.24 4.58
C ARG A 463 -26.39 13.43 5.06
N ALA A 464 -26.15 14.39 4.17
CA ALA A 464 -25.48 15.62 4.53
C ALA A 464 -26.23 16.34 5.67
N CYS A 465 -25.49 16.87 6.63
CA CYS A 465 -26.01 17.63 7.76
C CYS A 465 -25.11 18.84 8.04
N PRO A 466 -25.61 19.86 8.75
CA PRO A 466 -24.80 20.95 9.23
C PRO A 466 -23.67 20.46 10.17
N GLU A 467 -22.57 21.21 10.24
CA GLU A 467 -21.41 20.87 11.09
C GLU A 467 -21.79 20.77 12.56
N ASP A 468 -22.73 21.59 13.03
CA ASP A 468 -23.20 21.61 14.44
C ASP A 468 -24.01 20.35 14.83
N GLU A 469 -24.44 19.53 13.85
CA GLU A 469 -25.22 18.29 14.05
C GLU A 469 -24.36 17.03 13.84
N SER A 470 -23.07 17.17 13.57
CA SER A 470 -22.17 16.08 13.21
C SER A 470 -21.33 15.54 14.38
#